data_da57c04334bfdd38926d3cbf68108434
#
_entry.id   da57c04334bfdd38926d3cbf68108434
#
_cell.length_a   1.000
_cell.length_b   1.000
_cell.length_c   1.000
_cell.angle_alpha   90.00
_cell.angle_beta   90.00
_cell.angle_gamma   90.00
#
_symmetry.space_group_name_H-M   'P 1'
#
loop_
_entity.id
_entity.type
_entity.pdbx_description
1 polymer ?
#
loop_
_entity_poly.entity_id
_entity_poly.type
_entity_poly.pdbx_seq_one_letter_code
_entity_poly.pdbx_strand_id
1 'polypeptide(L)'
;EGRINYAQIEKVINTAMDAGSIGVKLLGGYYPFTPEETSNFIRAANEMTAYVAFHLGTTETGSRLDGLREIPSLLGANGRVHIAHINAYCRGSILPVEEEIIESLQILTDVRSQIVSEVHLARPNFTLGKCDPDGNVLADVCQNCLRLKGYATTADGLRSALMDGYASTVEETRTGLILVSGKRGVELFNEGNTDVQMSFPVNNSTSAFQLTVAKNSEDEFIIDAVGSDAGILPRNVNIEQCMQLVKFGGLEPLELVVKLSLNPAKMIGLENKGRLTEGNDGDLTIIDPIYGRAVYGVVAGRLVMIDGRVVGNGAKILTTQRGAAAVEETGIPYQVIDLTKAMMYAGR
;
A
#
# COMPACT_ATOMS: atom_id res chain seq x y z
N GLU A 1 14.66 -3.99 -25.20
CA GLU A 1 15.03 -3.98 -23.78
C GLU A 1 15.22 -5.44 -23.38
N GLY A 2 16.40 -5.78 -22.84
CA GLY A 2 16.77 -7.16 -22.54
C GLY A 2 16.01 -7.68 -21.30
N ARG A 3 15.57 -8.95 -21.37
CA ARG A 3 14.96 -9.64 -20.22
C ARG A 3 15.99 -9.73 -19.09
N ILE A 4 15.54 -9.52 -17.84
CA ILE A 4 16.35 -9.72 -16.67
C ILE A 4 16.44 -11.22 -16.36
N ASN A 5 17.65 -11.76 -16.22
CA ASN A 5 17.85 -13.17 -15.88
C ASN A 5 17.88 -13.40 -14.37
N TYR A 6 17.77 -14.67 -13.95
CA TYR A 6 17.69 -15.02 -12.54
C TYR A 6 18.88 -14.52 -11.70
N ALA A 7 20.11 -14.65 -12.20
CA ALA A 7 21.31 -14.18 -11.49
C ALA A 7 21.32 -12.65 -11.31
N GLN A 8 20.77 -11.90 -12.26
CA GLN A 8 20.60 -10.45 -12.12
C GLN A 8 19.55 -10.11 -11.07
N ILE A 9 18.45 -10.87 -11.00
CA ILE A 9 17.41 -10.73 -9.98
C ILE A 9 18.02 -10.97 -8.59
N GLU A 10 18.74 -12.08 -8.40
CA GLU A 10 19.43 -12.38 -7.15
C GLU A 10 20.38 -11.26 -6.75
N LYS A 11 21.16 -10.73 -7.68
CA LYS A 11 22.07 -9.61 -7.44
C LYS A 11 21.32 -8.35 -6.95
N VAL A 12 20.18 -8.02 -7.57
CA VAL A 12 19.34 -6.86 -7.17
C VAL A 12 18.84 -7.04 -5.74
N ILE A 13 18.28 -8.20 -5.40
CA ILE A 13 17.76 -8.48 -4.07
C ILE A 13 18.90 -8.44 -3.04
N ASN A 14 20.02 -9.10 -3.34
CA ASN A 14 21.20 -9.10 -2.49
C ASN A 14 21.70 -7.68 -2.21
N THR A 15 21.85 -6.87 -3.25
CA THR A 15 22.30 -5.47 -3.12
C THR A 15 21.33 -4.66 -2.25
N ALA A 16 20.02 -4.82 -2.44
CA ALA A 16 19.03 -4.12 -1.64
C ALA A 16 19.08 -4.52 -0.16
N MET A 17 19.20 -5.81 0.13
CA MET A 17 19.29 -6.28 1.51
C MET A 17 20.60 -5.89 2.19
N ASP A 18 21.73 -5.89 1.49
CA ASP A 18 23.00 -5.40 2.00
C ASP A 18 22.98 -3.90 2.30
N ALA A 19 22.20 -3.14 1.53
CA ALA A 19 21.97 -1.71 1.75
C ALA A 19 20.96 -1.41 2.88
N GLY A 20 20.41 -2.43 3.55
CA GLY A 20 19.53 -2.25 4.71
C GLY A 20 18.05 -2.51 4.45
N SER A 21 17.63 -2.80 3.22
CA SER A 21 16.24 -3.16 2.92
C SER A 21 15.87 -4.51 3.53
N ILE A 22 14.59 -4.68 3.89
CA ILE A 22 14.06 -5.98 4.32
C ILE A 22 13.63 -6.85 3.13
N GLY A 23 13.64 -6.31 1.91
CA GLY A 23 13.24 -7.01 0.70
C GLY A 23 12.99 -6.08 -0.47
N VAL A 24 12.10 -6.50 -1.37
CA VAL A 24 11.80 -5.80 -2.62
C VAL A 24 10.30 -5.58 -2.81
N LYS A 25 9.94 -4.55 -3.58
CA LYS A 25 8.57 -4.33 -4.04
C LYS A 25 8.49 -4.41 -5.55
N LEU A 26 7.61 -5.27 -6.06
CA LEU A 26 7.24 -5.36 -7.46
C LEU A 26 6.11 -4.36 -7.76
N LEU A 27 6.28 -3.56 -8.80
CA LEU A 27 5.37 -2.45 -9.15
C LEU A 27 4.63 -2.74 -10.47
N GLY A 28 3.85 -3.83 -10.51
CA GLY A 28 3.19 -4.30 -11.71
C GLY A 28 2.23 -3.31 -12.40
N GLY A 29 1.69 -2.36 -11.63
CA GLY A 29 0.84 -1.29 -12.19
C GLY A 29 1.62 -0.15 -12.88
N TYR A 30 2.94 -0.07 -12.68
CA TYR A 30 3.77 1.03 -13.18
C TYR A 30 4.93 0.55 -14.03
N TYR A 31 5.61 -0.52 -13.60
CA TYR A 31 6.77 -1.12 -14.25
C TYR A 31 6.61 -2.64 -14.26
N PRO A 32 5.67 -3.17 -15.07
CA PRO A 32 5.37 -4.60 -15.07
C PRO A 32 6.54 -5.41 -15.64
N PHE A 33 6.84 -6.50 -14.97
CA PHE A 33 7.67 -7.58 -15.50
C PHE A 33 6.81 -8.59 -16.25
N THR A 34 7.44 -9.49 -16.99
CA THR A 34 6.74 -10.65 -17.54
C THR A 34 6.30 -11.58 -16.41
N PRO A 35 5.32 -12.48 -16.63
CA PRO A 35 4.94 -13.48 -15.62
C PRO A 35 6.13 -14.32 -15.14
N GLU A 36 7.01 -14.74 -16.06
CA GLU A 36 8.22 -15.49 -15.73
C GLU A 36 9.18 -14.70 -14.85
N GLU A 37 9.48 -13.45 -15.20
CA GLU A 37 10.35 -12.60 -14.39
C GLU A 37 9.74 -12.31 -13.02
N THR A 38 8.43 -12.07 -12.94
CA THR A 38 7.69 -11.86 -11.68
C THR A 38 7.81 -13.08 -10.76
N SER A 39 7.57 -14.29 -11.31
CA SER A 39 7.74 -15.54 -10.56
C SER A 39 9.20 -15.73 -10.09
N ASN A 40 10.17 -15.39 -10.94
CA ASN A 40 11.59 -15.46 -10.60
C ASN A 40 11.95 -14.48 -9.47
N PHE A 41 11.41 -13.27 -9.44
CA PHE A 41 11.60 -12.33 -8.33
C PHE A 41 11.02 -12.87 -7.02
N ILE A 42 9.78 -13.40 -7.06
CA ILE A 42 9.14 -13.99 -5.88
C ILE A 42 9.98 -15.16 -5.36
N ARG A 43 10.39 -16.08 -6.23
CA ARG A 43 11.21 -17.23 -5.87
C ARG A 43 12.55 -16.82 -5.26
N ALA A 44 13.30 -15.95 -5.93
CA ALA A 44 14.61 -15.51 -5.46
C ALA A 44 14.51 -14.79 -4.10
N ALA A 45 13.50 -13.92 -3.92
CA ALA A 45 13.25 -13.27 -2.65
C ALA A 45 12.95 -14.29 -1.54
N ASN A 46 12.11 -15.29 -1.82
CA ASN A 46 11.76 -16.32 -0.83
C ASN A 46 12.94 -17.21 -0.46
N GLU A 47 13.80 -17.60 -1.43
CA GLU A 47 15.03 -18.36 -1.18
C GLU A 47 16.00 -17.61 -0.25
N MET A 48 15.99 -16.28 -0.30
CA MET A 48 16.79 -15.41 0.57
C MET A 48 16.06 -15.00 1.86
N THR A 49 14.85 -15.49 2.10
CA THR A 49 13.97 -15.03 3.19
C THR A 49 13.79 -13.50 3.18
N ALA A 50 13.76 -12.89 2.00
CA ALA A 50 13.51 -11.46 1.82
C ALA A 50 12.00 -11.18 1.72
N TYR A 51 11.55 -10.06 2.26
CA TYR A 51 10.15 -9.66 2.13
C TYR A 51 9.87 -9.25 0.69
N VAL A 52 8.80 -9.78 0.09
CA VAL A 52 8.37 -9.36 -1.24
C VAL A 52 6.96 -8.83 -1.19
N ALA A 53 6.80 -7.54 -1.50
CA ALA A 53 5.50 -6.90 -1.66
C ALA A 53 5.20 -6.75 -3.15
N PHE A 54 3.95 -7.00 -3.55
CA PHE A 54 3.54 -6.97 -4.94
C PHE A 54 2.32 -6.08 -5.14
N HIS A 55 2.50 -4.98 -5.87
CA HIS A 55 1.42 -4.31 -6.57
C HIS A 55 1.16 -5.09 -7.84
N LEU A 56 0.00 -5.75 -7.93
CA LEU A 56 -0.31 -6.72 -8.97
C LEU A 56 -0.24 -6.14 -10.38
N GLY A 57 0.10 -7.01 -11.30
CA GLY A 57 0.16 -6.78 -12.72
C GLY A 57 1.46 -7.28 -13.32
N THR A 58 1.33 -7.90 -14.48
CA THR A 58 2.45 -8.28 -15.35
C THR A 58 2.25 -7.61 -16.69
N THR A 59 3.19 -7.82 -17.62
CA THR A 59 3.05 -7.35 -19.01
C THR A 59 1.83 -7.96 -19.73
N GLU A 60 1.23 -9.01 -19.17
CA GLU A 60 0.09 -9.71 -19.77
C GLU A 60 -1.25 -9.31 -19.15
N THR A 61 -1.30 -9.00 -17.85
CA THR A 61 -2.58 -8.84 -17.13
C THR A 61 -2.88 -7.41 -16.67
N GLY A 62 -1.86 -6.63 -16.32
CA GLY A 62 -2.02 -5.30 -15.73
C GLY A 62 -2.57 -5.33 -14.28
N SER A 63 -2.78 -4.12 -13.72
CA SER A 63 -3.17 -3.92 -12.32
C SER A 63 -4.70 -3.89 -12.16
N ARG A 64 -5.33 -5.06 -12.25
CA ARG A 64 -6.79 -5.27 -12.16
C ARG A 64 -7.08 -6.74 -11.82
N LEU A 65 -8.34 -7.17 -11.87
CA LEU A 65 -8.76 -8.53 -11.52
C LEU A 65 -7.95 -9.62 -12.24
N ASP A 66 -7.59 -9.41 -13.52
CA ASP A 66 -6.76 -10.38 -14.28
C ASP A 66 -5.39 -10.60 -13.62
N GLY A 67 -4.79 -9.55 -13.05
CA GLY A 67 -3.55 -9.68 -12.28
C GLY A 67 -3.72 -10.52 -11.01
N LEU A 68 -4.90 -10.47 -10.38
CA LEU A 68 -5.21 -11.32 -9.23
C LEU A 68 -5.44 -12.78 -9.65
N ARG A 69 -6.11 -13.01 -10.79
CA ARG A 69 -6.29 -14.35 -11.40
C ARG A 69 -4.98 -15.05 -11.70
N GLU A 70 -3.94 -14.29 -11.99
CA GLU A 70 -2.60 -14.81 -12.32
C GLU A 70 -1.81 -15.29 -11.09
N ILE A 71 -2.16 -14.83 -9.87
CA ILE A 71 -1.43 -15.09 -8.63
C ILE A 71 -1.14 -16.57 -8.39
N PRO A 72 -2.10 -17.52 -8.51
CA PRO A 72 -1.79 -18.95 -8.27
C PRO A 72 -0.66 -19.47 -9.15
N SER A 73 -0.60 -19.05 -10.42
CA SER A 73 0.45 -19.47 -11.36
C SER A 73 1.79 -18.81 -11.04
N LEU A 74 1.80 -17.55 -10.66
CA LEU A 74 3.02 -16.83 -10.29
C LEU A 74 3.67 -17.39 -9.02
N LEU A 75 2.87 -17.82 -8.04
CA LEU A 75 3.36 -18.39 -6.80
C LEU A 75 3.82 -19.84 -6.95
N GLY A 76 3.19 -20.63 -7.82
CA GLY A 76 3.40 -22.07 -7.87
C GLY A 76 3.18 -22.72 -6.50
N ALA A 77 3.89 -23.81 -6.19
CA ALA A 77 3.70 -24.57 -4.95
C ALA A 77 4.27 -23.90 -3.69
N ASN A 78 5.31 -23.09 -3.81
CA ASN A 78 6.08 -22.62 -2.67
C ASN A 78 6.27 -21.10 -2.59
N GLY A 79 5.84 -20.35 -3.61
CA GLY A 79 5.95 -18.88 -3.62
C GLY A 79 5.15 -18.25 -2.50
N ARG A 80 5.70 -17.21 -1.89
CA ARG A 80 5.06 -16.41 -0.84
C ARG A 80 5.18 -14.93 -1.15
N VAL A 81 4.11 -14.17 -0.94
CA VAL A 81 4.09 -12.76 -1.30
C VAL A 81 3.13 -11.97 -0.42
N HIS A 82 3.45 -10.70 -0.20
CA HIS A 82 2.50 -9.71 0.29
C HIS A 82 1.77 -9.08 -0.90
N ILE A 83 0.49 -9.35 -1.05
CA ILE A 83 -0.35 -8.69 -2.06
C ILE A 83 -0.85 -7.38 -1.49
N ALA A 84 -0.35 -6.28 -2.05
CA ALA A 84 -0.65 -4.93 -1.57
C ALA A 84 -2.02 -4.44 -2.07
N HIS A 85 -2.73 -3.68 -1.24
CA HIS A 85 -3.93 -2.88 -1.54
C HIS A 85 -4.95 -3.57 -2.47
N ILE A 86 -5.47 -4.73 -2.06
CA ILE A 86 -6.37 -5.61 -2.84
C ILE A 86 -7.51 -4.84 -3.51
N ASN A 87 -8.11 -3.86 -2.85
CA ASN A 87 -9.21 -3.06 -3.42
C ASN A 87 -8.83 -2.27 -4.67
N ALA A 88 -7.54 -2.07 -4.93
CA ALA A 88 -7.07 -1.44 -6.15
C ALA A 88 -7.29 -2.29 -7.42
N TYR A 89 -7.55 -3.58 -7.26
CA TYR A 89 -7.78 -4.53 -8.36
C TYR A 89 -9.27 -4.82 -8.59
N CYS A 90 -10.15 -4.35 -7.70
CA CYS A 90 -11.61 -4.55 -7.72
C CYS A 90 -12.33 -3.21 -7.93
N ARG A 91 -12.20 -2.64 -9.12
CA ARG A 91 -12.77 -1.32 -9.46
C ARG A 91 -13.97 -1.40 -10.40
N GLY A 92 -14.43 -2.60 -10.75
CA GLY A 92 -15.48 -2.80 -11.74
C GLY A 92 -14.97 -2.57 -13.17
N SER A 93 -13.70 -2.89 -13.44
CA SER A 93 -13.08 -2.66 -14.76
C SER A 93 -13.14 -3.86 -15.69
N ILE A 94 -13.34 -5.06 -15.15
CA ILE A 94 -13.42 -6.33 -15.89
C ILE A 94 -14.83 -6.91 -15.76
N LEU A 95 -15.38 -6.95 -14.54
CA LEU A 95 -16.73 -7.39 -14.20
C LEU A 95 -17.43 -6.32 -13.35
N PRO A 96 -18.74 -6.41 -13.10
CA PRO A 96 -19.38 -5.63 -12.04
C PRO A 96 -18.60 -5.74 -10.73
N VAL A 97 -18.51 -4.65 -9.98
CA VAL A 97 -17.62 -4.58 -8.81
C VAL A 97 -17.91 -5.67 -7.77
N GLU A 98 -19.16 -6.02 -7.60
CA GLU A 98 -19.60 -7.08 -6.68
C GLU A 98 -19.09 -8.46 -7.11
N GLU A 99 -19.06 -8.73 -8.40
CA GLU A 99 -18.52 -9.97 -8.96
C GLU A 99 -16.99 -10.00 -8.86
N GLU A 100 -16.31 -8.87 -9.13
CA GLU A 100 -14.86 -8.77 -8.91
C GLU A 100 -14.48 -9.02 -7.45
N ILE A 101 -15.28 -8.54 -6.48
CA ILE A 101 -15.05 -8.78 -5.05
C ILE A 101 -15.19 -10.26 -4.72
N ILE A 102 -16.28 -10.90 -5.16
CA ILE A 102 -16.53 -12.32 -4.88
C ILE A 102 -15.39 -13.19 -5.43
N GLU A 103 -15.01 -12.96 -6.69
CA GLU A 103 -13.91 -13.71 -7.32
C GLU A 103 -12.58 -13.47 -6.62
N SER A 104 -12.30 -12.22 -6.26
CA SER A 104 -11.08 -11.87 -5.54
C SER A 104 -10.98 -12.57 -4.19
N LEU A 105 -12.06 -12.61 -3.42
CA LEU A 105 -12.10 -13.29 -2.13
C LEU A 105 -11.91 -14.81 -2.29
N GLN A 106 -12.45 -15.41 -3.35
CA GLN A 106 -12.20 -16.82 -3.65
C GLN A 106 -10.72 -17.09 -3.95
N ILE A 107 -10.11 -16.31 -4.85
CA ILE A 107 -8.70 -16.45 -5.20
C ILE A 107 -7.82 -16.30 -3.95
N LEU A 108 -8.05 -15.27 -3.13
CA LEU A 108 -7.28 -15.02 -1.92
C LEU A 108 -7.43 -16.17 -0.90
N THR A 109 -8.61 -16.76 -0.81
CA THR A 109 -8.87 -17.92 0.05
C THR A 109 -8.07 -19.13 -0.42
N ASP A 110 -8.06 -19.39 -1.72
CA ASP A 110 -7.38 -20.56 -2.32
C ASP A 110 -5.84 -20.48 -2.12
N VAL A 111 -5.25 -19.29 -2.16
CA VAL A 111 -3.81 -19.10 -1.95
C VAL A 111 -3.44 -18.61 -0.55
N ARG A 112 -4.38 -18.62 0.41
CA ARG A 112 -4.25 -17.99 1.73
C ARG A 112 -2.98 -18.40 2.49
N SER A 113 -2.53 -19.65 2.36
CA SER A 113 -1.32 -20.14 3.03
C SER A 113 -0.01 -19.56 2.47
N GLN A 114 -0.07 -18.97 1.29
CA GLN A 114 1.09 -18.46 0.56
C GLN A 114 1.17 -16.93 0.57
N ILE A 115 0.12 -16.25 1.03
CA ILE A 115 0.04 -14.79 0.97
C ILE A 115 -0.19 -14.15 2.33
N VAL A 116 0.24 -12.91 2.43
CA VAL A 116 -0.33 -11.91 3.34
C VAL A 116 -0.89 -10.76 2.50
N SER A 117 -1.90 -10.07 3.00
CA SER A 117 -2.59 -9.07 2.18
C SER A 117 -3.12 -7.90 2.99
N GLU A 118 -3.28 -6.76 2.31
CA GLU A 118 -3.89 -5.60 2.91
C GLU A 118 -4.83 -4.90 1.92
N VAL A 119 -5.72 -4.12 2.47
CA VAL A 119 -6.65 -3.23 1.77
C VAL A 119 -6.39 -1.81 2.24
N HIS A 120 -6.66 -0.80 1.41
CA HIS A 120 -6.66 0.59 1.86
C HIS A 120 -8.03 1.25 1.67
N LEU A 121 -8.36 2.20 2.56
CA LEU A 121 -9.67 2.82 2.63
C LEU A 121 -9.73 4.23 1.99
N ALA A 122 -8.61 4.71 1.46
CA ALA A 122 -8.56 6.01 0.82
C ALA A 122 -9.10 5.95 -0.61
N ARG A 123 -10.04 6.83 -0.97
CA ARG A 123 -10.54 6.96 -2.35
C ARG A 123 -9.52 7.53 -3.33
N PRO A 124 -8.67 8.49 -2.94
CA PRO A 124 -7.63 9.03 -3.80
C PRO A 124 -6.58 7.96 -4.18
N ASN A 125 -6.22 7.87 -5.46
CA ASN A 125 -5.04 7.14 -5.91
C ASN A 125 -3.82 8.08 -5.91
N PHE A 126 -2.67 7.54 -6.33
CA PHE A 126 -1.45 8.32 -6.58
C PHE A 126 -0.98 8.09 -8.02
N THR A 127 -0.56 9.18 -8.67
CA THR A 127 0.12 9.15 -9.98
C THR A 127 0.93 10.43 -10.19
N LEU A 128 1.56 10.58 -11.35
CA LEU A 128 2.33 11.75 -11.74
C LEU A 128 1.64 12.49 -12.89
N GLY A 129 1.65 13.82 -12.84
CA GLY A 129 1.07 14.69 -13.85
C GLY A 129 2.04 15.05 -14.99
N LYS A 130 3.31 14.60 -14.89
CA LYS A 130 4.35 14.97 -15.84
C LYS A 130 3.96 14.72 -17.29
N CYS A 131 4.15 15.76 -18.11
CA CYS A 131 3.91 15.70 -19.55
C CYS A 131 5.23 15.78 -20.34
N ASP A 132 5.20 15.27 -21.55
CA ASP A 132 6.25 15.46 -22.54
C ASP A 132 6.24 16.90 -23.12
N PRO A 133 7.24 17.27 -23.97
CA PRO A 133 7.26 18.60 -24.60
C PRO A 133 6.06 18.91 -25.50
N ASP A 134 5.38 17.89 -26.01
CA ASP A 134 4.18 18.03 -26.84
C ASP A 134 2.91 18.13 -25.99
N GLY A 135 3.04 18.05 -24.66
CA GLY A 135 1.97 18.18 -23.71
C GLY A 135 1.21 16.88 -23.42
N ASN A 136 1.71 15.71 -23.83
CA ASN A 136 1.07 14.43 -23.53
C ASN A 136 1.48 13.94 -22.15
N VAL A 137 0.53 13.44 -21.39
CA VAL A 137 0.78 12.84 -20.05
C VAL A 137 1.62 11.57 -20.20
N LEU A 138 2.71 11.46 -19.45
CA LEU A 138 3.64 10.33 -19.53
C LEU A 138 3.17 9.11 -18.73
N ALA A 139 2.55 9.32 -17.56
CA ALA A 139 2.19 8.23 -16.66
C ALA A 139 0.90 7.53 -17.11
N ASP A 140 0.97 6.24 -17.42
CA ASP A 140 -0.17 5.41 -17.86
C ASP A 140 -1.34 5.43 -16.85
N VAL A 141 -1.03 5.37 -15.54
CA VAL A 141 -2.05 5.45 -14.49
C VAL A 141 -2.82 6.77 -14.58
N CYS A 142 -2.12 7.87 -14.81
CA CYS A 142 -2.74 9.19 -14.97
C CYS A 142 -3.61 9.25 -16.23
N GLN A 143 -3.09 8.76 -17.37
CA GLN A 143 -3.85 8.68 -18.62
C GLN A 143 -5.14 7.86 -18.45
N ASN A 144 -5.04 6.70 -17.78
CA ASN A 144 -6.20 5.84 -17.54
C ASN A 144 -7.26 6.53 -16.67
N CYS A 145 -6.83 7.27 -15.61
CA CYS A 145 -7.75 8.05 -14.79
C CYS A 145 -8.48 9.14 -15.60
N LEU A 146 -7.77 9.83 -16.49
CA LEU A 146 -8.36 10.84 -17.38
C LEU A 146 -9.38 10.21 -18.33
N ARG A 147 -9.02 9.10 -18.98
CA ARG A 147 -9.91 8.37 -19.92
C ARG A 147 -11.20 7.88 -19.25
N LEU A 148 -11.15 7.48 -17.97
CA LEU A 148 -12.34 7.04 -17.21
C LEU A 148 -13.45 8.09 -17.16
N LYS A 149 -13.12 9.37 -17.30
CA LYS A 149 -14.08 10.48 -17.28
C LYS A 149 -14.12 11.29 -18.58
N GLY A 150 -13.47 10.77 -19.65
CA GLY A 150 -13.51 11.39 -20.97
C GLY A 150 -12.61 12.62 -21.14
N TYR A 151 -11.67 12.85 -20.23
CA TYR A 151 -10.67 13.90 -20.40
C TYR A 151 -9.58 13.48 -21.39
N ALA A 152 -9.04 14.46 -22.13
CA ALA A 152 -7.86 14.24 -22.93
C ALA A 152 -6.65 13.85 -22.08
N THR A 153 -5.79 12.98 -22.59
CA THR A 153 -4.56 12.54 -21.89
C THR A 153 -3.41 13.54 -22.08
N THR A 154 -3.71 14.82 -21.91
CA THR A 154 -2.79 15.94 -22.14
C THR A 154 -2.76 16.88 -20.94
N ALA A 155 -1.81 17.81 -20.95
CA ALA A 155 -1.73 18.87 -19.93
C ALA A 155 -3.04 19.68 -19.82
N ASP A 156 -3.70 19.96 -20.95
CA ASP A 156 -4.99 20.66 -20.95
C ASP A 156 -6.13 19.81 -20.38
N GLY A 157 -6.12 18.50 -20.66
CA GLY A 157 -7.05 17.56 -20.02
C GLY A 157 -6.85 17.49 -18.52
N LEU A 158 -5.59 17.52 -18.02
CA LEU A 158 -5.29 17.60 -16.58
C LEU A 158 -5.78 18.92 -15.97
N ARG A 159 -5.58 20.07 -16.65
CA ARG A 159 -6.10 21.36 -16.19
C ARG A 159 -7.63 21.36 -16.08
N SER A 160 -8.30 20.76 -17.07
CA SER A 160 -9.76 20.62 -17.03
C SER A 160 -10.21 19.71 -15.90
N ALA A 161 -9.58 18.55 -15.73
CA ALA A 161 -9.89 17.62 -14.62
C ALA A 161 -9.64 18.23 -13.23
N LEU A 162 -8.58 19.07 -13.08
CA LEU A 162 -8.31 19.82 -11.87
C LEU A 162 -9.38 20.87 -11.63
N MET A 163 -9.73 21.67 -12.67
CA MET A 163 -10.72 22.75 -12.57
C MET A 163 -12.10 22.20 -12.17
N ASP A 164 -12.49 21.05 -12.71
CA ASP A 164 -13.77 20.39 -12.42
C ASP A 164 -13.77 19.63 -11.07
N GLY A 165 -12.64 19.59 -10.36
CA GLY A 165 -12.51 18.90 -9.08
C GLY A 165 -12.42 17.36 -9.17
N TYR A 166 -12.29 16.82 -10.38
CA TYR A 166 -12.06 15.38 -10.57
C TYR A 166 -10.61 14.97 -10.30
N ALA A 167 -9.65 15.81 -10.65
CA ALA A 167 -8.25 15.64 -10.26
C ALA A 167 -7.89 16.56 -9.10
N SER A 168 -6.89 16.16 -8.33
CA SER A 168 -6.27 16.98 -7.29
C SER A 168 -4.75 16.89 -7.40
N THR A 169 -4.06 17.91 -6.94
CA THR A 169 -2.62 17.90 -6.69
C THR A 169 -2.33 18.17 -5.22
N VAL A 170 -1.06 18.08 -4.81
CA VAL A 170 -0.63 18.26 -3.41
C VAL A 170 -0.18 19.70 -3.19
N GLU A 171 -0.63 20.29 -2.09
CA GLU A 171 -0.13 21.55 -1.57
C GLU A 171 0.46 21.35 -0.18
N GLU A 172 1.66 21.87 0.04
CA GLU A 172 2.27 21.93 1.36
C GLU A 172 1.74 23.15 2.12
N THR A 173 1.26 22.91 3.33
CA THR A 173 0.77 23.94 4.23
C THR A 173 1.54 23.93 5.55
N ARG A 174 1.31 24.90 6.40
CA ARG A 174 1.91 24.95 7.75
C ARG A 174 1.53 23.75 8.63
N THR A 175 0.44 23.07 8.32
CA THR A 175 -0.09 21.93 9.10
C THR A 175 0.13 20.58 8.43
N GLY A 176 0.77 20.55 7.26
CA GLY A 176 1.03 19.34 6.49
C GLY A 176 0.57 19.43 5.04
N LEU A 177 0.56 18.29 4.36
CA LEU A 177 0.14 18.19 2.97
C LEU A 177 -1.38 18.09 2.86
N ILE A 178 -1.97 18.78 1.88
CA ILE A 178 -3.39 18.69 1.55
C ILE A 178 -3.59 18.43 0.06
N LEU A 179 -4.74 17.85 -0.30
CA LEU A 179 -5.16 17.73 -1.70
C LEU A 179 -5.96 18.96 -2.10
N VAL A 180 -5.58 19.57 -3.21
CA VAL A 180 -6.26 20.75 -3.77
C VAL A 180 -6.63 20.53 -5.23
N SER A 181 -7.78 21.11 -5.62
CA SER A 181 -8.33 21.11 -6.99
C SER A 181 -8.77 22.52 -7.37
N GLY A 182 -9.56 22.65 -8.43
CA GLY A 182 -10.03 23.94 -8.92
C GLY A 182 -8.89 24.85 -9.36
N LYS A 183 -9.11 26.15 -9.24
CA LYS A 183 -8.13 27.16 -9.66
C LYS A 183 -6.77 26.98 -9.00
N ARG A 184 -6.73 26.71 -7.68
CA ARG A 184 -5.48 26.51 -6.95
C ARG A 184 -4.73 25.27 -7.42
N GLY A 185 -5.44 24.17 -7.72
CA GLY A 185 -4.84 22.96 -8.29
C GLY A 185 -4.18 23.22 -9.65
N VAL A 186 -4.85 23.99 -10.51
CA VAL A 186 -4.30 24.39 -11.82
C VAL A 186 -3.07 25.31 -11.68
N GLU A 187 -3.09 26.25 -10.73
CA GLU A 187 -1.94 27.10 -10.43
C GLU A 187 -0.71 26.26 -10.06
N LEU A 188 -0.85 25.35 -9.09
CA LEU A 188 0.24 24.47 -8.67
C LEU A 188 0.74 23.55 -9.79
N PHE A 189 -0.15 23.02 -10.62
CA PHE A 189 0.21 22.22 -11.78
C PHE A 189 1.07 23.00 -12.77
N ASN A 190 0.74 24.26 -13.00
CA ASN A 190 1.52 25.15 -13.89
C ASN A 190 2.83 25.60 -13.24
N GLU A 191 2.83 25.96 -11.94
CA GLU A 191 4.02 26.31 -11.17
C GLU A 191 5.05 25.18 -11.17
N GLY A 192 4.59 23.92 -11.02
CA GLY A 192 5.41 22.71 -11.08
C GLY A 192 5.79 22.27 -12.49
N ASN A 193 5.45 23.05 -13.53
CA ASN A 193 5.72 22.73 -14.94
C ASN A 193 5.29 21.30 -15.30
N THR A 194 4.06 20.90 -14.92
CA THR A 194 3.43 19.58 -15.02
C THR A 194 4.06 18.48 -14.15
N ASP A 195 5.27 18.62 -13.66
CA ASP A 195 5.97 17.61 -12.86
C ASP A 195 5.50 17.66 -11.39
N VAL A 196 4.24 17.33 -11.18
CA VAL A 196 3.58 17.32 -9.86
C VAL A 196 2.88 15.99 -9.59
N GLN A 197 2.66 15.71 -8.32
CA GLN A 197 1.83 14.59 -7.88
C GLN A 197 0.37 14.86 -8.21
N MET A 198 -0.29 13.84 -8.76
CA MET A 198 -1.70 13.89 -9.10
C MET A 198 -2.47 12.80 -8.38
N SER A 199 -3.73 13.07 -8.11
CA SER A 199 -4.64 12.14 -7.47
C SER A 199 -6.02 12.21 -8.09
N PHE A 200 -6.67 11.06 -8.17
CA PHE A 200 -8.04 10.91 -8.68
C PHE A 200 -8.84 10.02 -7.72
N PRO A 201 -10.14 10.27 -7.51
CA PRO A 201 -10.99 9.50 -6.60
C PRO A 201 -11.49 8.20 -7.27
N VAL A 202 -10.56 7.34 -7.72
CA VAL A 202 -10.84 6.15 -8.54
C VAL A 202 -10.95 4.85 -7.75
N ASN A 203 -10.56 4.83 -6.48
CA ASN A 203 -10.73 3.63 -5.66
C ASN A 203 -12.20 3.47 -5.27
N ASN A 204 -12.76 2.29 -5.55
CA ASN A 204 -14.17 2.01 -5.32
C ASN A 204 -14.45 1.81 -3.82
N SER A 205 -15.44 2.53 -3.29
CA SER A 205 -15.79 2.46 -1.86
C SER A 205 -16.44 1.13 -1.48
N THR A 206 -17.20 0.51 -2.39
CA THR A 206 -17.85 -0.78 -2.15
C THR A 206 -16.79 -1.87 -1.99
N SER A 207 -15.79 -1.93 -2.91
CA SER A 207 -14.71 -2.89 -2.78
C SER A 207 -13.86 -2.64 -1.55
N ALA A 208 -13.51 -1.39 -1.24
CA ALA A 208 -12.75 -1.07 -0.04
C ALA A 208 -13.48 -1.53 1.23
N PHE A 209 -14.79 -1.25 1.35
CA PHE A 209 -15.60 -1.67 2.48
C PHE A 209 -15.72 -3.19 2.57
N GLN A 210 -16.23 -3.86 1.52
CA GLN A 210 -16.53 -5.29 1.56
C GLN A 210 -15.28 -6.14 1.77
N LEU A 211 -14.15 -5.79 1.10
CA LEU A 211 -12.89 -6.49 1.27
C LEU A 211 -12.29 -6.28 2.68
N THR A 212 -12.55 -5.14 3.31
CA THR A 212 -12.06 -4.89 4.68
C THR A 212 -12.72 -5.79 5.70
N VAL A 213 -14.03 -6.04 5.55
CA VAL A 213 -14.83 -6.79 6.54
C VAL A 213 -15.01 -8.26 6.18
N ALA A 214 -14.54 -8.70 5.00
CA ALA A 214 -14.74 -10.05 4.52
C ALA A 214 -14.06 -11.10 5.41
N LYS A 215 -14.84 -12.11 5.80
CA LYS A 215 -14.41 -13.24 6.62
C LYS A 215 -14.74 -14.57 5.93
N ASN A 216 -14.00 -15.61 6.28
CA ASN A 216 -14.27 -16.98 5.87
C ASN A 216 -15.34 -17.63 6.77
N SER A 217 -15.63 -18.91 6.53
CA SER A 217 -16.61 -19.69 7.32
C SER A 217 -16.21 -19.92 8.79
N GLU A 218 -14.96 -19.65 9.15
CA GLU A 218 -14.42 -19.80 10.49
C GLU A 218 -14.36 -18.45 11.24
N ASP A 219 -15.02 -17.42 10.68
CA ASP A 219 -15.02 -16.03 11.19
C ASP A 219 -13.64 -15.35 11.18
N GLU A 220 -12.71 -15.83 10.36
CA GLU A 220 -11.40 -15.21 10.18
C GLU A 220 -11.39 -14.28 8.97
N PHE A 221 -10.70 -13.14 9.09
CA PHE A 221 -10.52 -12.23 7.98
C PHE A 221 -9.76 -12.87 6.81
N ILE A 222 -10.29 -12.73 5.59
CA ILE A 222 -9.63 -13.18 4.37
C ILE A 222 -8.44 -12.27 4.05
N ILE A 223 -8.59 -10.95 4.28
CA ILE A 223 -7.53 -9.95 4.11
C ILE A 223 -7.00 -9.56 5.49
N ASP A 224 -5.69 -9.61 5.67
CA ASP A 224 -5.04 -9.56 6.98
C ASP A 224 -5.09 -8.18 7.63
N ALA A 225 -4.82 -7.11 6.87
CA ALA A 225 -4.59 -5.79 7.42
C ALA A 225 -5.29 -4.67 6.65
N VAL A 226 -5.27 -3.48 7.24
CA VAL A 226 -5.61 -2.23 6.56
C VAL A 226 -4.36 -1.36 6.48
N GLY A 227 -3.89 -1.11 5.26
CA GLY A 227 -2.81 -0.19 4.93
C GLY A 227 -3.33 1.19 4.57
N SER A 228 -2.44 2.16 4.40
CA SER A 228 -2.81 3.50 3.91
C SER A 228 -2.51 3.70 2.44
N ASP A 229 -1.60 2.89 1.88
CA ASP A 229 -0.96 3.14 0.59
C ASP A 229 -0.50 4.62 0.46
N ALA A 230 -0.23 5.24 1.61
CA ALA A 230 0.23 6.62 1.66
C ALA A 230 1.68 6.69 1.18
N GLY A 231 1.97 7.74 0.50
CA GLY A 231 3.31 8.19 0.17
C GLY A 231 3.34 9.67 0.48
N ILE A 232 3.61 10.48 -0.53
CA ILE A 232 3.53 11.95 -0.44
C ILE A 232 2.08 12.44 -0.27
N LEU A 233 1.10 11.67 -0.75
CA LEU A 233 -0.31 12.06 -0.64
C LEU A 233 -0.84 11.94 0.80
N PRO A 234 -1.68 12.89 1.24
CA PRO A 234 -2.35 12.84 2.55
C PRO A 234 -3.49 11.81 2.54
N ARG A 235 -3.15 10.52 2.61
CA ARG A 235 -4.08 9.38 2.59
C ARG A 235 -4.12 8.58 3.90
N ASN A 236 -3.60 9.11 4.98
CA ASN A 236 -3.58 8.46 6.30
C ASN A 236 -4.96 8.55 6.97
N VAL A 237 -5.93 7.84 6.40
CA VAL A 237 -7.35 7.85 6.86
C VAL A 237 -7.76 6.55 7.55
N ASN A 238 -6.81 5.68 7.88
CA ASN A 238 -7.10 4.32 8.34
C ASN A 238 -7.94 4.29 9.61
N ILE A 239 -7.57 5.08 10.62
CA ILE A 239 -8.28 5.10 11.91
C ILE A 239 -9.68 5.65 11.72
N GLU A 240 -9.82 6.81 11.05
CA GLU A 240 -11.11 7.47 10.81
C GLU A 240 -12.06 6.57 10.03
N GLN A 241 -11.58 5.93 8.97
CA GLN A 241 -12.41 5.07 8.14
C GLN A 241 -12.75 3.75 8.84
N CYS A 242 -11.81 3.10 9.54
CA CYS A 242 -12.10 1.92 10.32
C CYS A 242 -13.06 2.22 11.48
N MET A 243 -12.97 3.39 12.11
CA MET A 243 -13.92 3.80 13.13
C MET A 243 -15.33 4.05 12.55
N GLN A 244 -15.45 4.48 11.28
CA GLN A 244 -16.77 4.48 10.63
C GLN A 244 -17.29 3.06 10.45
N LEU A 245 -16.44 2.10 10.03
CA LEU A 245 -16.86 0.70 9.92
C LEU A 245 -17.34 0.14 11.28
N VAL A 246 -16.66 0.48 12.37
CA VAL A 246 -17.10 0.11 13.73
C VAL A 246 -18.47 0.73 14.06
N LYS A 247 -18.66 2.02 13.77
CA LYS A 247 -19.95 2.71 14.03
C LYS A 247 -21.12 2.14 13.22
N PHE A 248 -20.85 1.60 12.04
CA PHE A 248 -21.85 0.94 11.19
C PHE A 248 -21.99 -0.57 11.46
N GLY A 249 -21.23 -1.12 12.41
CA GLY A 249 -21.26 -2.55 12.73
C GLY A 249 -20.60 -3.46 11.68
N GLY A 250 -19.75 -2.90 10.83
CA GLY A 250 -18.94 -3.67 9.87
C GLY A 250 -17.67 -4.27 10.50
N LEU A 251 -17.20 -3.71 11.59
CA LEU A 251 -16.10 -4.21 12.41
C LEU A 251 -16.43 -4.07 13.89
N GLU A 252 -15.95 -5.03 14.70
CA GLU A 252 -15.89 -4.84 16.14
C GLU A 252 -14.65 -4.00 16.53
N PRO A 253 -14.66 -3.29 17.66
CA PRO A 253 -13.50 -2.49 18.10
C PRO A 253 -12.20 -3.30 18.19
N LEU A 254 -12.27 -4.57 18.63
CA LEU A 254 -11.11 -5.45 18.70
C LEU A 254 -10.59 -5.82 17.32
N GLU A 255 -11.47 -6.03 16.36
CA GLU A 255 -11.11 -6.35 14.97
C GLU A 255 -10.40 -5.19 14.28
N LEU A 256 -10.80 -3.95 14.57
CA LEU A 256 -10.07 -2.76 14.14
C LEU A 256 -8.62 -2.81 14.64
N VAL A 257 -8.39 -3.12 15.92
CA VAL A 257 -7.04 -3.22 16.50
C VAL A 257 -6.25 -4.35 15.86
N VAL A 258 -6.88 -5.49 15.60
CA VAL A 258 -6.24 -6.62 14.91
C VAL A 258 -5.75 -6.18 13.54
N LYS A 259 -6.59 -5.52 12.74
CA LYS A 259 -6.27 -5.12 11.35
C LYS A 259 -5.29 -3.95 11.26
N LEU A 260 -5.26 -3.04 12.23
CA LEU A 260 -4.41 -1.85 12.18
C LEU A 260 -3.12 -1.98 13.01
N SER A 261 -3.02 -2.96 13.88
CA SER A 261 -1.90 -3.06 14.82
C SER A 261 -1.30 -4.47 14.88
N LEU A 262 -2.05 -5.47 15.31
CA LEU A 262 -1.53 -6.82 15.53
C LEU A 262 -1.08 -7.49 14.23
N ASN A 263 -1.95 -7.52 13.22
CA ASN A 263 -1.63 -8.17 11.96
C ASN A 263 -0.51 -7.46 11.18
N PRO A 264 -0.47 -6.11 11.06
CA PRO A 264 0.67 -5.43 10.47
C PRO A 264 2.01 -5.76 11.15
N ALA A 265 2.03 -5.86 12.49
CA ALA A 265 3.24 -6.26 13.21
C ALA A 265 3.65 -7.71 12.87
N LYS A 266 2.70 -8.65 12.88
CA LYS A 266 2.95 -10.05 12.48
C LYS A 266 3.38 -10.18 11.02
N MET A 267 2.79 -9.40 10.10
CA MET A 267 3.14 -9.47 8.68
C MET A 267 4.62 -9.26 8.42
N ILE A 268 5.29 -8.45 9.22
CA ILE A 268 6.73 -8.14 9.09
C ILE A 268 7.60 -8.73 10.20
N GLY A 269 7.05 -9.60 11.05
CA GLY A 269 7.81 -10.31 12.09
C GLY A 269 8.18 -9.46 13.31
N LEU A 270 7.44 -8.41 13.63
CA LEU A 270 7.62 -7.58 14.84
C LEU A 270 6.93 -8.22 16.04
N GLU A 271 7.66 -9.01 16.82
CA GLU A 271 7.10 -9.75 17.97
C GLU A 271 6.80 -8.87 19.18
N ASN A 272 7.51 -7.75 19.32
CA ASN A 272 7.39 -6.81 20.43
C ASN A 272 6.41 -5.65 20.19
N LYS A 273 5.64 -5.70 19.10
CA LYS A 273 4.68 -4.67 18.70
C LYS A 273 3.28 -5.24 18.44
N GLY A 274 2.32 -4.36 18.23
CA GLY A 274 0.97 -4.72 17.82
C GLY A 274 0.03 -5.11 18.97
N ARG A 275 0.52 -5.18 20.21
CA ARG A 275 -0.28 -5.51 21.40
C ARG A 275 0.27 -4.84 22.65
N LEU A 276 -0.60 -4.60 23.63
CA LEU A 276 -0.25 -4.11 24.96
C LEU A 276 -0.03 -5.31 25.89
N THR A 277 1.22 -5.79 25.94
CA THR A 277 1.62 -6.91 26.79
C THR A 277 2.90 -6.53 27.50
N GLU A 278 3.08 -6.96 28.73
CA GLU A 278 4.31 -6.75 29.51
C GLU A 278 5.52 -7.26 28.71
N GLY A 279 6.57 -6.44 28.64
CA GLY A 279 7.78 -6.72 27.87
C GLY A 279 7.75 -6.22 26.40
N ASN A 280 6.60 -5.79 25.89
CA ASN A 280 6.51 -5.17 24.57
C ASN A 280 6.89 -3.69 24.59
N ASP A 281 7.13 -3.11 23.41
CA ASP A 281 7.37 -1.68 23.25
C ASP A 281 6.15 -0.89 23.75
N GLY A 282 6.40 0.25 24.40
CA GLY A 282 5.35 1.17 24.86
C GLY A 282 4.79 2.02 23.74
N ASP A 283 4.27 1.38 22.69
CA ASP A 283 3.64 2.02 21.55
C ASP A 283 2.12 2.03 21.70
N LEU A 284 1.52 3.21 21.67
CA LEU A 284 0.10 3.41 21.90
C LEU A 284 -0.49 4.37 20.88
N THR A 285 -1.68 4.06 20.39
CA THR A 285 -2.56 5.04 19.74
C THR A 285 -3.83 5.16 20.55
N ILE A 286 -4.14 6.35 21.05
CA ILE A 286 -5.38 6.64 21.79
C ILE A 286 -6.37 7.23 20.79
N ILE A 287 -7.52 6.58 20.65
CA ILE A 287 -8.58 6.96 19.71
C ILE A 287 -9.74 7.54 20.50
N ASP A 288 -10.26 8.70 20.05
CA ASP A 288 -11.53 9.23 20.51
C ASP A 288 -12.66 8.48 19.79
N PRO A 289 -13.50 7.69 20.49
CA PRO A 289 -14.53 6.90 19.84
C PRO A 289 -15.71 7.74 19.33
N ILE A 290 -15.90 8.95 19.88
CA ILE A 290 -16.99 9.85 19.45
C ILE A 290 -16.63 10.48 18.10
N TYR A 291 -15.45 11.09 18.02
CA TYR A 291 -14.97 11.70 16.78
C TYR A 291 -14.38 10.70 15.80
N GLY A 292 -14.00 9.48 16.26
CA GLY A 292 -13.45 8.42 15.40
C GLY A 292 -12.06 8.76 14.88
N ARG A 293 -11.21 9.41 15.68
CA ARG A 293 -9.86 9.84 15.29
C ARG A 293 -8.84 9.58 16.39
N ALA A 294 -7.58 9.45 15.98
CA ALA A 294 -6.48 9.40 16.94
C ALA A 294 -6.29 10.77 17.61
N VAL A 295 -6.15 10.78 18.93
CA VAL A 295 -5.90 11.99 19.73
C VAL A 295 -4.51 12.02 20.31
N TYR A 296 -3.92 10.86 20.64
CA TYR A 296 -2.53 10.76 21.06
C TYR A 296 -1.82 9.60 20.37
N GLY A 297 -0.56 9.79 20.04
CA GLY A 297 0.36 8.77 19.56
C GLY A 297 1.59 8.73 20.48
N VAL A 298 1.92 7.52 20.97
CA VAL A 298 3.08 7.27 21.82
C VAL A 298 3.95 6.22 21.14
N VAL A 299 5.24 6.46 21.06
CA VAL A 299 6.23 5.51 20.51
C VAL A 299 7.35 5.34 21.50
N ALA A 300 7.65 4.10 21.87
CA ALA A 300 8.65 3.75 22.89
C ALA A 300 8.44 4.52 24.21
N GLY A 301 7.19 4.67 24.64
CA GLY A 301 6.81 5.41 25.84
C GLY A 301 6.89 6.94 25.73
N ARG A 302 7.17 7.49 24.55
CA ARG A 302 7.28 8.94 24.32
C ARG A 302 6.10 9.45 23.50
N LEU A 303 5.51 10.55 23.95
CA LEU A 303 4.45 11.22 23.21
C LEU A 303 5.03 11.81 21.90
N VAL A 304 4.48 11.39 20.75
CA VAL A 304 4.94 11.82 19.43
C VAL A 304 3.86 12.51 18.60
N MET A 305 2.59 12.39 19.01
CA MET A 305 1.47 13.05 18.33
C MET A 305 0.41 13.47 19.36
N ILE A 306 -0.11 14.68 19.19
CA ILE A 306 -1.22 15.24 19.96
C ILE A 306 -2.22 15.84 18.98
N ASP A 307 -3.45 15.37 19.03
CA ASP A 307 -4.59 15.90 18.27
C ASP A 307 -4.28 16.09 16.77
N GLY A 308 -3.63 15.06 16.16
CA GLY A 308 -3.22 15.06 14.75
C GLY A 308 -1.94 15.83 14.45
N ARG A 309 -1.29 16.44 15.45
CA ARG A 309 -0.04 17.17 15.27
C ARG A 309 1.14 16.34 15.75
N VAL A 310 2.13 16.12 14.88
CA VAL A 310 3.38 15.49 15.24
C VAL A 310 4.19 16.44 16.14
N VAL A 311 4.54 15.99 17.35
CA VAL A 311 5.28 16.77 18.36
C VAL A 311 6.60 16.12 18.78
N GLY A 312 6.92 14.97 18.23
CA GLY A 312 8.13 14.21 18.55
C GLY A 312 8.57 13.30 17.43
N ASN A 313 9.69 12.62 17.65
CA ASN A 313 10.27 11.67 16.70
C ASN A 313 10.13 10.24 17.26
N GLY A 314 9.73 9.30 16.41
CA GLY A 314 9.56 7.89 16.78
C GLY A 314 9.90 6.91 15.66
N ALA A 315 10.31 7.44 14.49
CA ALA A 315 10.65 6.60 13.34
C ALA A 315 11.93 5.77 13.60
N LYS A 316 11.90 4.50 13.19
CA LYS A 316 13.04 3.60 13.13
C LYS A 316 13.10 2.95 11.75
N ILE A 317 14.31 2.70 11.25
CA ILE A 317 14.49 1.85 10.07
C ILE A 317 14.36 0.39 10.50
N LEU A 318 13.53 -0.39 9.83
CA LEU A 318 13.52 -1.84 9.98
C LEU A 318 14.51 -2.44 8.98
N THR A 319 15.41 -3.27 9.47
CA THR A 319 16.40 -3.95 8.66
C THR A 319 16.60 -5.38 9.14
N THR A 320 17.27 -6.23 8.36
CA THR A 320 17.70 -7.55 8.79
C THR A 320 19.12 -7.49 9.37
N GLN A 321 19.56 -8.57 10.01
CA GLN A 321 20.96 -8.68 10.50
C GLN A 321 21.97 -8.38 9.38
N ARG A 322 21.64 -8.72 8.16
CA ARG A 322 22.46 -8.51 6.97
C ARG A 322 22.71 -7.03 6.66
N GLY A 323 21.64 -6.21 6.73
CA GLY A 323 21.71 -4.78 6.40
C GLY A 323 22.06 -3.87 7.58
N ALA A 324 22.23 -4.43 8.80
CA ALA A 324 22.37 -3.63 10.02
C ALA A 324 23.53 -2.64 9.98
N ALA A 325 24.70 -3.07 9.48
CA ALA A 325 25.90 -2.21 9.40
C ALA A 325 25.66 -1.00 8.47
N ALA A 326 25.05 -1.20 7.31
CA ALA A 326 24.76 -0.12 6.36
C ALA A 326 23.75 0.87 6.93
N VAL A 327 22.78 0.40 7.71
CA VAL A 327 21.77 1.26 8.36
C VAL A 327 22.40 2.03 9.52
N GLU A 328 23.28 1.42 10.30
CA GLU A 328 23.99 2.06 11.42
C GLU A 328 24.80 3.29 10.96
N GLU A 329 25.42 3.23 9.78
CA GLU A 329 26.16 4.34 9.19
C GLU A 329 25.28 5.59 8.92
N THR A 330 23.96 5.42 8.79
CA THR A 330 23.04 6.56 8.58
C THR A 330 22.83 7.40 9.83
N GLY A 331 23.13 6.88 11.01
CA GLY A 331 22.85 7.52 12.30
C GLY A 331 21.36 7.57 12.66
N ILE A 332 20.48 6.98 11.85
CA ILE A 332 19.04 6.90 12.12
C ILE A 332 18.75 5.69 13.04
N PRO A 333 17.90 5.83 14.07
CA PRO A 333 17.51 4.70 14.90
C PRO A 333 16.97 3.56 14.05
N TYR A 334 17.39 2.32 14.34
CA TYR A 334 16.94 1.16 13.60
C TYR A 334 16.58 -0.01 14.52
N GLN A 335 15.89 -0.99 13.96
CA GLN A 335 15.58 -2.25 14.61
C GLN A 335 15.87 -3.39 13.64
N VAL A 336 16.65 -4.36 14.11
CA VAL A 336 16.88 -5.61 13.38
C VAL A 336 15.67 -6.52 13.58
N ILE A 337 15.16 -7.07 12.49
CA ILE A 337 14.04 -8.01 12.50
C ILE A 337 14.45 -9.35 11.89
N ASP A 338 13.78 -10.41 12.34
CA ASP A 338 13.93 -11.77 11.80
C ASP A 338 12.74 -12.07 10.89
N LEU A 339 12.95 -12.01 9.59
CA LEU A 339 11.90 -12.25 8.61
C LEU A 339 11.37 -13.68 8.59
N THR A 340 12.09 -14.67 9.16
CA THR A 340 11.54 -16.03 9.33
C THR A 340 10.30 -16.04 10.21
N LYS A 341 10.13 -15.01 11.06
CA LYS A 341 8.97 -14.79 11.94
C LYS A 341 7.86 -13.98 11.27
N ALA A 342 8.10 -13.42 10.09
CA ALA A 342 7.05 -12.73 9.34
C ALA A 342 5.95 -13.71 8.95
N MET A 343 4.69 -13.25 9.04
CA MET A 343 3.49 -14.09 8.83
C MET A 343 3.55 -14.89 7.52
N MET A 344 4.10 -14.32 6.45
CA MET A 344 4.23 -15.02 5.18
C MET A 344 5.17 -16.24 5.24
N TYR A 345 6.12 -16.27 6.19
CA TYR A 345 7.07 -17.39 6.37
C TYR A 345 6.71 -18.27 7.56
N ALA A 346 6.29 -17.69 8.68
CA ALA A 346 5.93 -18.42 9.91
C ALA A 346 4.54 -19.04 9.85
N GLY A 347 3.66 -18.54 9.00
CA GLY A 347 2.23 -18.84 9.01
C GLY A 347 1.43 -17.88 9.91
N ARG A 348 0.10 -18.09 9.96
CA ARG A 348 -0.85 -17.23 10.72
C ARG A 348 -0.96 -17.60 12.17
#